data_1e31b61ed476110a7c53c298efcfef2a
#
_entry.id   1e31b61ed476110a7c53c298efcfef2a
#
_cell.length_a   1.000
_cell.length_b   1.000
_cell.length_c   1.000
_cell.angle_alpha   90.00
_cell.angle_beta   90.00
_cell.angle_gamma   90.00
#
_symmetry.space_group_name_H-M   'P 1'
#
loop_
_entity.id
_entity.type
_entity.pdbx_description
1 polymer ?
#
loop_
_entity_poly.entity_id
_entity_poly.type
_entity_poly.pdbx_seq_one_letter_code
_entity_poly.pdbx_strand_id
1 'polypeptide(L)'
;MRTTVDLLHAGYVRDGGRVGGSVTLVRDGDAIIVADPGMVAARSMILDPLAALGVHRDAVTHVFLSHHHPDHTVNIALFQNAEVVDFWARYRDDLWLDHDGDGYALSPHTKLWLTPGHTEEDASLIVEAHDAVYALTHLWWKNDRTPVVDPLGSDQAAIERGRERILAAANIVIPGHGEAFRVRG
;
A
#
# COMPACT_ATOMS: atom_id res chain seq x y z
N MET A 1 5.87 16.76 -12.44
CA MET A 1 5.28 17.06 -11.10
C MET A 1 6.19 16.50 -10.04
N ARG A 2 6.07 16.97 -8.76
CA ARG A 2 6.82 16.36 -7.65
C ARG A 2 6.12 15.09 -7.23
N THR A 3 6.88 14.02 -6.95
CA THR A 3 6.35 12.79 -6.38
C THR A 3 5.90 13.05 -4.94
N THR A 4 4.65 12.68 -4.61
CA THR A 4 4.04 12.89 -3.27
C THR A 4 3.35 11.63 -2.78
N VAL A 5 3.29 11.50 -1.45
CA VAL A 5 2.60 10.42 -0.74
C VAL A 5 1.66 11.04 0.29
N ASP A 6 0.38 10.74 0.18
CA ASP A 6 -0.67 11.29 1.04
C ASP A 6 -1.46 10.12 1.66
N LEU A 7 -1.45 9.98 2.99
CA LEU A 7 -2.26 9.00 3.71
C LEU A 7 -3.73 9.47 3.71
N LEU A 8 -4.58 8.81 2.91
CA LEU A 8 -6.00 9.13 2.81
C LEU A 8 -6.78 8.65 4.04
N HIS A 9 -6.44 7.46 4.52
CA HIS A 9 -7.07 6.83 5.67
C HIS A 9 -6.05 6.03 6.46
N ALA A 10 -5.86 6.37 7.73
CA ALA A 10 -5.09 5.54 8.64
C ALA A 10 -5.93 4.32 9.04
N GLY A 11 -5.42 3.14 8.72
CA GLY A 11 -6.07 1.88 9.06
C GLY A 11 -6.13 1.62 10.56
N TYR A 12 -6.82 0.57 10.95
CA TYR A 12 -6.95 0.19 12.36
C TYR A 12 -7.30 -1.28 12.55
N VAL A 13 -6.85 -1.83 13.67
CA VAL A 13 -7.33 -3.09 14.25
C VAL A 13 -7.87 -2.77 15.64
N ARG A 14 -9.16 -2.99 15.88
CA ARG A 14 -9.88 -2.63 17.12
C ARG A 14 -10.72 -3.80 17.62
N ASP A 15 -11.10 -3.74 18.89
CA ASP A 15 -12.01 -4.71 19.49
C ASP A 15 -13.33 -4.83 18.74
N GLY A 16 -14.00 -5.98 18.89
CA GLY A 16 -15.25 -6.27 18.22
C GLY A 16 -15.12 -6.58 16.73
N GLY A 17 -13.92 -7.01 16.27
CA GLY A 17 -13.67 -7.41 14.88
C GLY A 17 -13.67 -6.26 13.89
N ARG A 18 -13.42 -5.04 14.35
CA ARG A 18 -13.31 -3.86 13.48
C ARG A 18 -11.90 -3.71 12.95
N VAL A 19 -11.77 -3.85 11.63
CA VAL A 19 -10.50 -3.74 10.90
C VAL A 19 -10.68 -2.88 9.66
N GLY A 20 -9.65 -2.15 9.30
CA GLY A 20 -9.55 -1.43 8.03
C GLY A 20 -8.09 -1.20 7.68
N GLY A 21 -7.72 -1.39 6.42
CA GLY A 21 -6.38 -1.15 5.91
C GLY A 21 -6.06 0.34 5.82
N SER A 22 -4.78 0.69 5.85
CA SER A 22 -4.32 2.04 5.53
C SER A 22 -4.44 2.29 4.03
N VAL A 23 -5.12 3.36 3.63
CA VAL A 23 -5.30 3.72 2.22
C VAL A 23 -4.44 4.93 1.90
N THR A 24 -3.60 4.82 0.88
CA THR A 24 -2.63 5.86 0.53
C THR A 24 -2.75 6.27 -0.93
N LEU A 25 -2.62 7.58 -1.20
CA LEU A 25 -2.47 8.14 -2.53
C LEU A 25 -0.99 8.41 -2.82
N VAL A 26 -0.49 7.94 -3.95
CA VAL A 26 0.82 8.31 -4.51
C VAL A 26 0.60 9.02 -5.84
N ARG A 27 1.26 10.16 -6.02
CA ARG A 27 1.33 10.87 -7.31
C ARG A 27 2.77 10.87 -7.78
N ASP A 28 3.04 10.29 -8.95
CA ASP A 28 4.40 10.15 -9.49
C ASP A 28 4.38 10.29 -11.03
N GLY A 29 4.77 11.48 -11.52
CA GLY A 29 4.62 11.82 -12.93
C GLY A 29 3.14 11.84 -13.35
N ASP A 30 2.78 11.02 -14.32
CA ASP A 30 1.40 10.85 -14.79
C ASP A 30 0.65 9.74 -14.02
N ALA A 31 1.34 9.00 -13.15
CA ALA A 31 0.74 7.96 -12.34
C ALA A 31 0.04 8.56 -11.11
N ILE A 32 -1.22 8.17 -10.92
CA ILE A 32 -2.04 8.44 -9.74
C ILE A 32 -2.41 7.07 -9.19
N ILE A 33 -1.76 6.69 -8.08
CA ILE A 33 -1.84 5.34 -7.52
C ILE A 33 -2.59 5.41 -6.19
N VAL A 34 -3.62 4.58 -6.03
CA VAL A 34 -4.24 4.33 -4.72
C VAL A 34 -3.79 2.97 -4.22
N ALA A 35 -3.13 2.95 -3.07
CA ALA A 35 -2.69 1.72 -2.42
C ALA A 35 -3.72 1.26 -1.39
N ASP A 36 -4.02 -0.04 -1.43
CA ASP A 36 -4.86 -0.79 -0.48
C ASP A 36 -6.24 -0.17 -0.23
N PRO A 37 -7.09 0.05 -1.25
CA PRO A 37 -8.44 0.56 -1.03
C PRO A 37 -9.34 -0.51 -0.42
N GLY A 38 -9.11 -0.79 0.86
CA GLY A 38 -9.75 -1.86 1.59
C GLY A 38 -10.97 -1.44 2.40
N MET A 39 -11.24 -2.17 3.49
CA MET A 39 -12.40 -1.93 4.35
C MET A 39 -12.28 -0.60 5.08
N VAL A 40 -13.35 0.18 5.05
CA VAL A 40 -13.57 1.41 5.80
C VAL A 40 -15.01 1.46 6.31
N ALA A 41 -15.28 2.23 7.34
CA ALA A 41 -16.64 2.34 7.88
C ALA A 41 -17.63 2.97 6.88
N ALA A 42 -17.14 3.87 6.00
CA ALA A 42 -17.90 4.44 4.90
C ALA A 42 -16.93 4.75 3.74
N ARG A 43 -17.36 4.53 2.50
CA ARG A 43 -16.52 4.79 1.30
C ARG A 43 -16.09 6.25 1.16
N SER A 44 -16.85 7.19 1.73
CA SER A 44 -16.46 8.60 1.83
C SER A 44 -15.13 8.80 2.57
N MET A 45 -14.75 7.90 3.48
CA MET A 45 -13.43 7.96 4.16
C MET A 45 -12.23 7.76 3.23
N ILE A 46 -12.47 7.24 2.02
CA ILE A 46 -11.48 7.17 0.94
C ILE A 46 -11.71 8.31 -0.06
N LEU A 47 -12.97 8.51 -0.48
CA LEU A 47 -13.30 9.41 -1.58
C LEU A 47 -13.22 10.89 -1.21
N ASP A 48 -13.62 11.28 0.01
CA ASP A 48 -13.61 12.69 0.42
C ASP A 48 -12.17 13.23 0.57
N PRO A 49 -11.20 12.54 1.25
CA PRO A 49 -9.82 12.99 1.27
C PRO A 49 -9.17 12.98 -0.13
N LEU A 50 -9.48 12.00 -0.99
CA LEU A 50 -9.01 11.97 -2.36
C LEU A 50 -9.48 13.21 -3.14
N ALA A 51 -10.77 13.55 -3.05
CA ALA A 51 -11.36 14.74 -3.66
C ALA A 51 -10.79 16.04 -3.08
N ALA A 52 -10.52 16.10 -1.77
CA ALA A 52 -9.91 17.25 -1.11
C ALA A 52 -8.49 17.53 -1.62
N LEU A 53 -7.77 16.49 -2.08
CA LEU A 53 -6.47 16.61 -2.75
C LEU A 53 -6.59 16.91 -4.26
N GLY A 54 -7.80 17.18 -4.75
CA GLY A 54 -8.08 17.52 -6.16
C GLY A 54 -8.04 16.33 -7.11
N VAL A 55 -8.12 15.10 -6.61
CA VAL A 55 -8.10 13.89 -7.42
C VAL A 55 -9.51 13.29 -7.50
N HIS A 56 -10.06 13.18 -8.72
CA HIS A 56 -11.28 12.43 -8.96
C HIS A 56 -10.95 10.93 -9.05
N ARG A 57 -11.82 10.06 -8.55
CA ARG A 57 -11.60 8.60 -8.56
C ARG A 57 -11.34 8.05 -9.97
N ASP A 58 -11.98 8.63 -11.00
CA ASP A 58 -11.82 8.19 -12.39
C ASP A 58 -10.47 8.63 -13.01
N ALA A 59 -9.73 9.51 -12.32
CA ALA A 59 -8.37 9.91 -12.69
C ALA A 59 -7.29 8.99 -12.10
N VAL A 60 -7.66 8.09 -11.18
CA VAL A 60 -6.74 7.09 -10.63
C VAL A 60 -6.33 6.14 -11.74
N THR A 61 -5.03 6.03 -11.96
CA THR A 61 -4.44 5.23 -13.04
C THR A 61 -4.08 3.82 -12.59
N HIS A 62 -3.74 3.65 -11.30
CA HIS A 62 -3.37 2.36 -10.74
C HIS A 62 -3.99 2.17 -9.35
N VAL A 63 -4.35 0.93 -9.04
CA VAL A 63 -4.58 0.44 -7.69
C VAL A 63 -3.48 -0.55 -7.36
N PHE A 64 -2.70 -0.28 -6.32
CA PHE A 64 -1.73 -1.23 -5.79
C PHE A 64 -2.34 -2.01 -4.63
N LEU A 65 -2.09 -3.32 -4.58
CA LEU A 65 -2.49 -4.21 -3.49
C LEU A 65 -1.24 -4.78 -2.81
N SER A 66 -1.15 -4.56 -1.50
CA SER A 66 -0.08 -5.18 -0.70
C SER A 66 -0.29 -6.69 -0.59
N HIS A 67 -1.53 -7.14 -0.42
CA HIS A 67 -1.98 -8.52 -0.39
C HIS A 67 -3.52 -8.61 -0.53
N HIS A 68 -4.09 -9.82 -0.51
CA HIS A 68 -5.48 -10.03 -0.91
C HIS A 68 -6.50 -10.14 0.24
N HIS A 69 -6.15 -9.78 1.48
CA HIS A 69 -7.15 -9.73 2.54
C HIS A 69 -8.22 -8.66 2.24
N PRO A 70 -9.51 -8.89 2.59
CA PRO A 70 -10.60 -7.95 2.25
C PRO A 70 -10.43 -6.54 2.78
N ASP A 71 -9.77 -6.38 3.92
CA ASP A 71 -9.49 -5.09 4.53
C ASP A 71 -8.45 -4.25 3.76
N HIS A 72 -7.82 -4.82 2.72
CA HIS A 72 -6.96 -4.13 1.76
C HIS A 72 -7.56 -4.06 0.34
N THR A 73 -8.62 -4.85 0.02
CA THR A 73 -9.07 -5.03 -1.36
C THR A 73 -10.52 -4.68 -1.66
N VAL A 74 -11.43 -4.68 -0.67
CA VAL A 74 -12.89 -4.68 -0.89
C VAL A 74 -13.43 -3.48 -1.67
N ASN A 75 -12.71 -2.37 -1.74
CA ASN A 75 -13.11 -1.15 -2.44
C ASN A 75 -12.34 -0.88 -3.75
N ILE A 76 -11.64 -1.86 -4.32
CA ILE A 76 -10.96 -1.76 -5.64
C ILE A 76 -11.92 -1.22 -6.71
N ALA A 77 -13.18 -1.69 -6.72
CA ALA A 77 -14.19 -1.29 -7.69
C ALA A 77 -14.60 0.19 -7.67
N LEU A 78 -14.10 0.99 -6.71
CA LEU A 78 -14.24 2.45 -6.75
C LEU A 78 -13.44 3.09 -7.89
N PHE A 79 -12.39 2.43 -8.38
CA PHE A 79 -11.40 2.94 -9.32
C PHE A 79 -11.45 2.20 -10.65
N GLN A 80 -12.57 2.34 -11.38
CA GLN A 80 -12.89 1.54 -12.57
C GLN A 80 -11.94 1.73 -13.75
N ASN A 81 -11.22 2.86 -13.81
CA ASN A 81 -10.28 3.16 -14.88
C ASN A 81 -8.84 2.73 -14.54
N ALA A 82 -8.60 2.26 -13.33
CA ALA A 82 -7.28 1.92 -12.85
C ALA A 82 -6.84 0.51 -13.31
N GLU A 83 -5.57 0.38 -13.63
CA GLU A 83 -4.90 -0.92 -13.67
C GLU A 83 -4.66 -1.38 -12.23
N VAL A 84 -5.00 -2.62 -11.89
CA VAL A 84 -4.69 -3.20 -10.59
C VAL A 84 -3.31 -3.86 -10.68
N VAL A 85 -2.46 -3.65 -9.67
CA VAL A 85 -1.10 -4.18 -9.61
C VAL A 85 -0.89 -4.82 -8.25
N ASP A 86 -0.40 -6.05 -8.23
CA ASP A 86 -0.11 -6.80 -7.00
C ASP A 86 1.22 -7.56 -7.09
N PHE A 87 1.42 -8.53 -6.20
CA PHE A 87 2.59 -9.41 -6.15
C PHE A 87 2.86 -10.16 -7.45
N TRP A 88 1.83 -10.59 -8.18
CA TRP A 88 1.95 -11.47 -9.34
C TRP A 88 1.98 -10.74 -10.67
N ALA A 89 1.09 -9.72 -10.83
CA ALA A 89 0.81 -9.21 -12.17
C ALA A 89 0.16 -7.81 -12.15
N ARG A 90 -0.20 -7.37 -13.34
CA ARG A 90 -1.05 -6.19 -13.60
C ARG A 90 -2.33 -6.67 -14.27
N TYR A 91 -3.44 -6.08 -13.88
CA TYR A 91 -4.76 -6.48 -14.37
C TYR A 91 -5.50 -5.29 -14.92
N ARG A 92 -5.98 -5.41 -16.14
CA ARG A 92 -6.80 -4.39 -16.78
C ARG A 92 -7.87 -5.04 -17.64
N ASP A 93 -9.14 -4.73 -17.36
CA ASP A 93 -10.29 -5.37 -17.98
C ASP A 93 -10.22 -6.91 -17.84
N ASP A 94 -10.06 -7.65 -18.92
CA ASP A 94 -9.88 -9.12 -18.95
C ASP A 94 -8.42 -9.55 -19.21
N LEU A 95 -7.46 -8.60 -19.12
CA LEU A 95 -6.05 -8.88 -19.34
C LEU A 95 -5.33 -9.17 -18.02
N TRP A 96 -4.59 -10.26 -18.00
CA TRP A 96 -3.59 -10.60 -16.99
C TRP A 96 -2.21 -10.40 -17.62
N LEU A 97 -1.46 -9.42 -17.15
CA LEU A 97 -0.16 -9.02 -17.69
C LEU A 97 0.93 -9.22 -16.64
N ASP A 98 1.84 -10.16 -16.87
CA ASP A 98 2.96 -10.38 -15.98
C ASP A 98 3.85 -9.13 -15.88
N HIS A 99 4.51 -8.95 -14.74
CA HIS A 99 5.55 -7.94 -14.54
C HIS A 99 6.87 -8.61 -14.11
N ASP A 100 7.98 -7.85 -14.09
CA ASP A 100 9.32 -8.38 -13.84
C ASP A 100 9.59 -8.82 -12.38
N GLY A 101 8.57 -8.79 -11.52
CA GLY A 101 8.65 -9.22 -10.13
C GLY A 101 9.32 -8.19 -9.22
N ASP A 102 10.23 -8.64 -8.36
CA ASP A 102 10.86 -7.78 -7.35
C ASP A 102 11.65 -6.63 -7.97
N GLY A 103 11.31 -5.40 -7.57
CA GLY A 103 11.88 -4.17 -8.14
C GLY A 103 11.16 -3.63 -9.36
N TYR A 104 9.99 -4.20 -9.73
CA TYR A 104 9.17 -3.70 -10.83
C TYR A 104 8.89 -2.21 -10.68
N ALA A 105 9.27 -1.42 -11.68
CA ALA A 105 9.01 0.03 -11.72
C ALA A 105 7.57 0.30 -12.18
N LEU A 106 6.68 0.62 -11.25
CA LEU A 106 5.29 0.98 -11.52
C LEU A 106 5.19 2.38 -12.13
N SER A 107 6.07 3.28 -11.71
CA SER A 107 6.21 4.65 -12.23
C SER A 107 7.66 5.14 -12.02
N PRO A 108 8.06 6.34 -12.49
CA PRO A 108 9.47 6.77 -12.47
C PRO A 108 10.17 6.68 -11.11
N HIS A 109 9.44 6.94 -10.01
CA HIS A 109 10.00 6.96 -8.66
C HIS A 109 9.31 5.97 -7.72
N THR A 110 8.51 5.05 -8.26
CA THR A 110 7.70 4.10 -7.48
C THR A 110 7.97 2.67 -7.93
N LYS A 111 8.39 1.81 -7.00
CA LYS A 111 8.75 0.42 -7.27
C LYS A 111 7.97 -0.53 -6.36
N LEU A 112 7.55 -1.64 -6.93
CA LEU A 112 7.02 -2.77 -6.19
C LEU A 112 8.18 -3.64 -5.70
N TRP A 113 8.19 -3.99 -4.42
CA TRP A 113 9.07 -4.99 -3.84
C TRP A 113 8.26 -6.18 -3.37
N LEU A 114 8.71 -7.39 -3.68
CA LEU A 114 8.13 -8.62 -3.14
C LEU A 114 8.60 -8.78 -1.68
N THR A 115 7.64 -8.80 -0.76
CA THR A 115 7.89 -8.83 0.68
C THR A 115 7.01 -9.88 1.37
N PRO A 116 7.02 -11.15 0.91
CA PRO A 116 6.16 -12.20 1.47
C PRO A 116 6.41 -12.38 2.96
N GLY A 117 5.36 -12.82 3.67
CA GLY A 117 5.49 -13.16 5.08
C GLY A 117 4.20 -13.10 5.89
N HIS A 118 3.41 -12.03 5.79
CA HIS A 118 2.04 -12.03 6.33
C HIS A 118 1.16 -12.98 5.51
N THR A 119 1.20 -12.83 4.21
CA THR A 119 0.76 -13.83 3.24
C THR A 119 1.94 -14.27 2.36
N GLU A 120 1.74 -15.28 1.51
CA GLU A 120 2.76 -15.70 0.54
C GLU A 120 2.93 -14.67 -0.59
N GLU A 121 1.92 -13.85 -0.84
CA GLU A 121 1.86 -12.86 -1.91
C GLU A 121 1.92 -11.41 -1.42
N ASP A 122 2.60 -11.13 -0.31
CA ASP A 122 2.78 -9.75 0.13
C ASP A 122 3.74 -8.99 -0.77
N ALA A 123 3.36 -7.78 -1.12
CA ALA A 123 4.19 -6.78 -1.78
C ALA A 123 4.23 -5.47 -0.98
N SER A 124 5.29 -4.71 -1.17
CA SER A 124 5.43 -3.36 -0.63
C SER A 124 5.66 -2.37 -1.77
N LEU A 125 5.13 -1.17 -1.64
CA LEU A 125 5.37 -0.08 -2.58
C LEU A 125 6.42 0.86 -2.01
N ILE A 126 7.53 1.00 -2.72
CA ILE A 126 8.63 1.91 -2.36
C ILE A 126 8.53 3.15 -3.23
N VAL A 127 8.41 4.31 -2.58
CA VAL A 127 8.20 5.60 -3.26
C VAL A 127 9.32 6.56 -2.89
N GLU A 128 10.13 6.94 -3.87
CA GLU A 128 11.14 8.00 -3.76
C GLU A 128 10.47 9.36 -3.93
N ALA A 129 9.79 9.85 -2.89
CA ALA A 129 9.10 11.13 -2.91
C ALA A 129 10.08 12.30 -2.74
N HIS A 130 9.59 13.51 -3.02
CA HIS A 130 10.44 14.72 -2.97
C HIS A 130 10.98 15.06 -1.57
N ASP A 131 10.36 14.56 -0.51
CA ASP A 131 10.67 14.86 0.89
C ASP A 131 11.29 13.68 1.64
N ALA A 132 11.03 12.45 1.20
CA ALA A 132 11.53 11.24 1.83
C ALA A 132 11.35 10.02 0.92
N VAL A 133 11.97 8.90 1.30
CA VAL A 133 11.65 7.58 0.76
C VAL A 133 10.58 6.94 1.66
N TYR A 134 9.44 6.63 1.08
CA TYR A 134 8.33 5.96 1.75
C TYR A 134 8.29 4.47 1.41
N ALA A 135 7.88 3.67 2.39
CA ALA A 135 7.48 2.28 2.17
C ALA A 135 6.03 2.09 2.65
N LEU A 136 5.15 1.69 1.74
CA LEU A 136 3.80 1.27 2.04
C LEU A 136 3.85 -0.26 2.15
N THR A 137 3.59 -0.83 3.32
CA THR A 137 3.89 -2.26 3.57
C THR A 137 3.05 -2.86 4.69
N HIS A 138 2.67 -4.13 4.56
CA HIS A 138 2.01 -4.89 5.62
C HIS A 138 2.98 -5.66 6.54
N LEU A 139 4.28 -5.46 6.42
CA LEU A 139 5.29 -6.05 7.32
C LEU A 139 5.13 -5.60 8.78
N TRP A 140 4.44 -4.49 9.02
CA TRP A 140 3.93 -4.04 10.32
C TRP A 140 2.45 -3.71 10.23
N TRP A 141 1.70 -4.10 11.26
CA TRP A 141 0.29 -3.72 11.35
C TRP A 141 0.11 -2.28 11.80
N LYS A 142 0.92 -1.82 12.78
CA LYS A 142 0.73 -0.53 13.43
C LYS A 142 1.98 0.34 13.42
N ASN A 143 1.76 1.63 13.58
CA ASN A 143 2.81 2.65 13.67
C ASN A 143 3.73 2.53 14.91
N ASP A 144 3.32 1.80 15.94
CA ASP A 144 4.16 1.41 17.07
C ASP A 144 5.02 0.15 16.81
N ARG A 145 5.01 -0.32 15.54
CA ARG A 145 5.71 -1.51 15.04
C ARG A 145 5.22 -2.83 15.64
N THR A 146 3.97 -2.88 16.05
CA THR A 146 3.34 -4.11 16.53
C THR A 146 2.43 -4.75 15.47
N PRO A 147 2.13 -6.06 15.58
CA PRO A 147 2.77 -7.01 16.50
C PRO A 147 4.23 -7.29 16.10
N VAL A 148 5.08 -7.60 17.08
CA VAL A 148 6.47 -8.01 16.82
C VAL A 148 6.50 -9.33 16.07
N VAL A 149 5.74 -10.32 16.55
CA VAL A 149 5.44 -11.58 15.85
C VAL A 149 4.04 -11.47 15.28
N ASP A 150 3.92 -11.65 13.98
CA ASP A 150 2.63 -11.58 13.30
C ASP A 150 1.81 -12.83 13.61
N PRO A 151 0.65 -12.72 14.31
CA PRO A 151 -0.14 -13.88 14.70
C PRO A 151 -0.87 -14.56 13.54
N LEU A 152 -0.95 -13.90 12.38
CA LEU A 152 -1.57 -14.39 11.15
C LEU A 152 -0.53 -14.64 10.04
N GLY A 153 0.75 -14.32 10.31
CA GLY A 153 1.81 -14.42 9.31
C GLY A 153 2.10 -15.87 8.90
N SER A 154 2.28 -16.07 7.61
CA SER A 154 2.63 -17.36 7.00
C SER A 154 4.12 -17.71 7.22
N ASP A 155 5.01 -16.72 7.23
CA ASP A 155 6.47 -16.89 7.44
C ASP A 155 7.06 -15.70 8.21
N GLN A 156 7.23 -15.87 9.53
CA GLN A 156 7.82 -14.85 10.40
C GLN A 156 9.26 -14.50 10.03
N ALA A 157 10.06 -15.46 9.57
CA ALA A 157 11.43 -15.20 9.17
C ALA A 157 11.50 -14.37 7.87
N ALA A 158 10.56 -14.57 6.95
CA ALA A 158 10.42 -13.71 5.77
C ALA A 158 10.00 -12.29 6.16
N ILE A 159 9.05 -12.13 7.10
CA ILE A 159 8.66 -10.82 7.65
C ILE A 159 9.88 -10.08 8.20
N GLU A 160 10.72 -10.75 8.99
CA GLU A 160 11.91 -10.13 9.59
C GLU A 160 12.92 -9.69 8.52
N ARG A 161 13.21 -10.53 7.54
CA ARG A 161 14.05 -10.14 6.39
C ARG A 161 13.48 -8.96 5.60
N GLY A 162 12.16 -8.97 5.37
CA GLY A 162 11.45 -7.86 4.72
C GLY A 162 11.56 -6.56 5.52
N ARG A 163 11.36 -6.63 6.84
CA ARG A 163 11.53 -5.48 7.76
C ARG A 163 12.94 -4.90 7.70
N GLU A 164 13.97 -5.73 7.77
CA GLU A 164 15.37 -5.29 7.66
C GLU A 164 15.61 -4.55 6.33
N ARG A 165 15.11 -5.10 5.23
CA ARG A 165 15.22 -4.51 3.90
C ARG A 165 14.54 -3.13 3.83
N ILE A 166 13.31 -3.02 4.34
CA ILE A 166 12.56 -1.74 4.38
C ILE A 166 13.28 -0.72 5.25
N LEU A 167 13.71 -1.12 6.46
CA LEU A 167 14.43 -0.22 7.39
C LEU A 167 15.76 0.28 6.84
N ALA A 168 16.39 -0.46 5.93
CA ALA A 168 17.62 -0.03 5.26
C ALA A 168 17.36 1.03 4.18
N ALA A 169 16.19 1.00 3.52
CA ALA A 169 15.89 1.82 2.34
C ALA A 169 14.98 3.02 2.63
N ALA A 170 13.97 2.86 3.48
CA ALA A 170 12.95 3.89 3.68
C ALA A 170 13.27 4.84 4.85
N ASN A 171 12.73 6.06 4.77
CA ASN A 171 12.73 7.04 5.87
C ASN A 171 11.41 7.00 6.65
N ILE A 172 10.31 6.73 5.95
CA ILE A 172 8.95 6.73 6.47
C ILE A 172 8.27 5.43 6.05
N VAL A 173 7.57 4.80 6.98
CA VAL A 173 6.75 3.62 6.72
C VAL A 173 5.29 3.95 6.96
N ILE A 174 4.44 3.58 6.00
CA ILE A 174 2.99 3.52 6.16
C ILE A 174 2.65 2.05 6.37
N PRO A 175 2.25 1.65 7.61
CA PRO A 175 1.95 0.27 7.95
C PRO A 175 0.55 -0.14 7.46
N GLY A 176 0.26 -1.44 7.47
CA GLY A 176 -1.03 -1.97 7.05
C GLY A 176 -2.24 -1.37 7.79
N HIS A 177 -2.09 -1.03 9.08
CA HIS A 177 -3.18 -0.56 9.95
C HIS A 177 -2.75 0.56 10.89
N GLY A 178 -2.48 1.75 10.41
CA GLY A 178 -2.13 2.86 11.28
C GLY A 178 -1.57 4.07 10.57
N GLU A 179 -1.17 5.04 11.37
CA GLU A 179 -0.48 6.24 10.91
C GLU A 179 0.94 5.91 10.44
N ALA A 180 1.48 6.78 9.59
CA ALA A 180 2.87 6.69 9.18
C ALA A 180 3.83 6.85 10.37
N PHE A 181 4.98 6.18 10.32
CA PHE A 181 6.04 6.36 11.31
C PHE A 181 7.41 6.55 10.65
N ARG A 182 8.29 7.32 11.31
CA ARG A 182 9.67 7.51 10.87
C ARG A 182 10.54 6.33 11.29
N VAL A 183 11.38 5.89 10.35
CA VAL A 183 12.38 4.83 10.57
C VAL A 183 13.66 5.42 11.13
N ARG A 184 14.08 6.56 10.55
CA ARG A 184 15.28 7.30 10.93
C ARG A 184 14.88 8.76 11.16
N GLY A 185 15.38 9.32 12.23
CA GLY A 185 15.24 10.74 12.56
C GLY A 185 16.16 11.60 11.70
#